data_a375a076163f6ad2e0a70ea0907b7671
#
_entry.id   a375a076163f6ad2e0a70ea0907b7671
#
_cell.length_a   1.000
_cell.length_b   1.000
_cell.length_c   1.000
_cell.angle_alpha   90.00
_cell.angle_beta   90.00
_cell.angle_gamma   90.00
#
_symmetry.space_group_name_H-M   'P 1'
#
loop_
_entity.id
_entity.type
_entity.pdbx_description
1 polymer ?
#
loop_
_entity_poly.entity_id
_entity_poly.type
_entity_poly.pdbx_seq_one_letter_code
_entity_poly.pdbx_strand_id
1 'polypeptide(L)'
;MTTVIRYGTRLEHLHEAVKLSPHGQTALSVWINDDIRPLPPSRRTWSTMTFIGWWSVWQLSLTNWQLGGSLVASSLSVWQTMVAVVLGRTIAAIVAILIGYIGAEWHIGFPVYSRAIWGVFGAFFPTLLRIGLTVVGFAFQSYTGGLCVTAILSGIFPTFFRMSNTLPASAHVTTQQIIGWAIFNIISIPVLYRRPERSEKLMIGMNIMSFAALLGIMIWSLSHAHGAGDLIHQPSQLQTSDSLGFGIMQGITTVVGTLSIALTSQMDFSRFARKPSDQVFGQWFTFIIIGSIMPLFGCLTSSATQAIYGEALWNPPTILAMWLQRDYSSTSRAAAVFAGIGLVSSQLALNVVDNGYSVGMDLSGLLPKYINIRRGCYVGLILGMALCPWELLASATTFVSVISSFSIFMAPFCGIHISDYWFIRQRRLKLSDLYHARPKGIYFYTMGFNWRGVLPWLVGWVPLLPGFMHSINPAIKVSVGADHLYALGFPYGLLSSMAIHTLVNKCFPPPGIGEIDRDDTYGTFTVEEAAKLGVNKDSTEEDSDRSLRRESREVLETKV
;
A
#
# COMPACT_ATOMS: atom_id res chain seq x y z
N MET A 1 48.39 8.63 13.38
CA MET A 1 48.25 7.40 12.59
C MET A 1 47.48 6.27 13.32
N THR A 2 47.73 6.02 14.60
CA THR A 2 47.04 4.97 15.42
C THR A 2 45.56 5.19 15.62
N THR A 3 45.05 6.41 15.67
CA THR A 3 43.62 6.71 15.87
C THR A 3 42.80 6.44 14.59
N VAL A 4 43.35 6.73 13.42
CA VAL A 4 42.68 6.46 12.12
C VAL A 4 42.58 4.97 11.86
N ILE A 5 43.61 4.20 12.24
CA ILE A 5 43.59 2.72 12.11
C ILE A 5 42.56 2.10 13.05
N ARG A 6 42.38 2.62 14.28
CA ARG A 6 41.34 2.15 15.21
C ARG A 6 39.90 2.45 14.73
N TYR A 7 39.67 3.56 14.05
CA TYR A 7 38.39 3.88 13.46
C TYR A 7 38.10 3.00 12.23
N GLY A 8 39.11 2.69 11.40
CA GLY A 8 38.98 1.80 10.26
C GLY A 8 38.56 0.38 10.67
N THR A 9 39.26 -0.21 11.66
CA THR A 9 38.91 -1.56 12.19
C THR A 9 37.52 -1.59 12.85
N ARG A 10 37.12 -0.53 13.54
CA ARG A 10 35.77 -0.43 14.13
C ARG A 10 34.66 -0.34 13.09
N LEU A 11 34.88 0.39 12.00
CA LEU A 11 33.96 0.50 10.87
C LEU A 11 33.86 -0.82 10.11
N GLU A 12 34.97 -1.54 9.92
CA GLU A 12 34.97 -2.86 9.31
C GLU A 12 34.23 -3.89 10.18
N HIS A 13 34.42 -3.91 11.50
CA HIS A 13 33.67 -4.76 12.40
C HIS A 13 32.19 -4.42 12.42
N LEU A 14 31.80 -3.15 12.39
CA LEU A 14 30.41 -2.74 12.27
C LEU A 14 29.81 -3.15 10.92
N HIS A 15 30.59 -2.98 9.84
CA HIS A 15 30.17 -3.39 8.51
C HIS A 15 29.91 -4.90 8.43
N GLU A 16 30.79 -5.74 8.98
CA GLU A 16 30.58 -7.19 9.03
C GLU A 16 29.43 -7.59 9.97
N ALA A 17 29.26 -6.91 11.09
CA ALA A 17 28.16 -7.20 12.04
C ALA A 17 26.76 -6.85 11.47
N VAL A 18 26.69 -5.87 10.56
CA VAL A 18 25.42 -5.45 9.93
C VAL A 18 25.08 -6.30 8.71
N LYS A 19 26.06 -6.98 8.07
CA LYS A 19 25.79 -7.87 6.95
C LYS A 19 24.79 -8.97 7.34
N LEU A 20 23.93 -9.33 6.39
CA LEU A 20 23.08 -10.51 6.54
C LEU A 20 23.94 -11.78 6.46
N SER A 21 23.66 -12.76 7.29
CA SER A 21 24.26 -14.09 7.16
C SER A 21 23.63 -14.82 5.96
N PRO A 22 24.43 -15.51 5.12
CA PRO A 22 23.88 -16.33 4.06
C PRO A 22 23.05 -17.47 4.66
N HIS A 23 21.81 -17.61 4.20
CA HIS A 23 20.95 -18.73 4.53
C HIS A 23 20.76 -19.55 3.26
N GLY A 24 21.29 -20.79 3.24
CA GLY A 24 21.19 -21.67 2.07
C GLY A 24 22.29 -21.47 1.02
N GLN A 25 22.05 -21.96 -0.19
CA GLN A 25 23.02 -21.96 -1.31
C GLN A 25 23.21 -20.60 -2.01
N THR A 26 22.43 -19.58 -1.65
CA THR A 26 22.46 -18.28 -2.33
C THR A 26 23.60 -17.43 -1.77
N ALA A 27 24.63 -17.21 -2.57
CA ALA A 27 25.67 -16.23 -2.23
C ALA A 27 25.05 -14.84 -2.17
N LEU A 28 25.11 -14.18 -0.99
CA LEU A 28 24.67 -12.81 -0.83
C LEU A 28 25.51 -11.89 -1.71
N SER A 29 24.85 -11.16 -2.59
CA SER A 29 25.48 -10.11 -3.39
C SER A 29 24.78 -8.77 -3.14
N VAL A 30 25.32 -7.71 -3.74
CA VAL A 30 24.68 -6.37 -3.73
C VAL A 30 23.35 -6.38 -4.49
N TRP A 31 23.06 -7.46 -5.24
CA TRP A 31 21.92 -7.51 -6.19
C TRP A 31 20.90 -8.58 -5.84
N ILE A 32 21.19 -9.53 -4.95
CA ILE A 32 20.31 -10.64 -4.62
C ILE A 32 20.42 -11.06 -3.15
N ASN A 33 19.29 -11.36 -2.55
CA ASN A 33 19.16 -12.04 -1.26
C ASN A 33 17.95 -12.98 -1.28
N ASP A 34 17.70 -13.73 -0.21
CA ASP A 34 16.60 -14.71 -0.12
C ASP A 34 15.20 -14.09 -0.22
N ASP A 35 15.06 -12.79 0.07
CA ASP A 35 13.75 -12.11 0.06
C ASP A 35 13.35 -11.61 -1.32
N ILE A 36 14.33 -11.25 -2.17
CA ILE A 36 14.08 -10.66 -3.50
C ILE A 36 14.36 -11.59 -4.67
N ARG A 37 14.99 -12.76 -4.44
CA ARG A 37 15.17 -13.75 -5.52
C ARG A 37 13.82 -14.23 -6.06
N PRO A 38 13.76 -14.74 -7.30
CA PRO A 38 12.56 -15.38 -7.81
C PRO A 38 12.12 -16.52 -6.90
N LEU A 39 10.82 -16.64 -6.62
CA LEU A 39 10.32 -17.64 -5.68
C LEU A 39 10.25 -19.01 -6.34
N PRO A 40 10.86 -20.04 -5.70
CA PRO A 40 10.74 -21.42 -6.17
C PRO A 40 9.29 -21.94 -5.98
N PRO A 41 8.89 -22.99 -6.71
CA PRO A 41 7.53 -23.55 -6.64
C PRO A 41 7.09 -23.95 -5.23
N SER A 42 8.01 -24.40 -4.37
CA SER A 42 7.75 -24.79 -2.98
C SER A 42 7.23 -23.65 -2.10
N ARG A 43 7.53 -22.39 -2.44
CA ARG A 43 7.08 -21.19 -1.70
C ARG A 43 5.82 -20.55 -2.27
N ARG A 44 5.26 -21.06 -3.36
CA ARG A 44 4.04 -20.54 -4.01
C ARG A 44 2.81 -21.20 -3.43
N THR A 45 2.27 -20.62 -2.37
CA THR A 45 1.20 -21.24 -1.58
C THR A 45 -0.16 -20.55 -1.76
N TRP A 46 -0.21 -19.37 -2.39
CA TRP A 46 -1.41 -18.56 -2.44
C TRP A 46 -2.39 -19.03 -3.51
N SER A 47 -3.59 -19.39 -3.05
CA SER A 47 -4.76 -19.69 -3.88
C SER A 47 -5.65 -18.45 -4.01
N THR A 48 -6.69 -18.55 -4.84
CA THR A 48 -7.72 -17.50 -4.96
C THR A 48 -8.31 -17.08 -3.61
N MET A 49 -8.58 -18.04 -2.71
CA MET A 49 -9.11 -17.74 -1.37
C MET A 49 -8.08 -16.99 -0.50
N THR A 50 -6.79 -17.31 -0.64
CA THR A 50 -5.72 -16.57 0.05
C THR A 50 -5.66 -15.11 -0.44
N PHE A 51 -5.81 -14.87 -1.75
CA PHE A 51 -5.90 -13.51 -2.30
C PHE A 51 -7.13 -12.76 -1.78
N ILE A 52 -8.30 -13.42 -1.71
CA ILE A 52 -9.51 -12.81 -1.12
C ILE A 52 -9.24 -12.44 0.34
N GLY A 53 -8.73 -13.35 1.15
CA GLY A 53 -8.44 -13.10 2.57
C GLY A 53 -7.42 -11.98 2.77
N TRP A 54 -6.31 -12.00 2.01
CA TRP A 54 -5.24 -11.01 2.12
C TRP A 54 -5.71 -9.59 1.78
N TRP A 55 -6.32 -9.42 0.61
CA TRP A 55 -6.80 -8.11 0.18
C TRP A 55 -8.02 -7.61 0.96
N SER A 56 -8.82 -8.51 1.55
CA SER A 56 -9.91 -8.13 2.45
C SER A 56 -9.44 -7.38 3.69
N VAL A 57 -8.23 -7.68 4.19
CA VAL A 57 -7.61 -6.92 5.31
C VAL A 57 -7.53 -5.43 4.97
N TRP A 58 -7.13 -5.14 3.74
CA TRP A 58 -7.02 -3.78 3.24
C TRP A 58 -8.39 -3.14 3.01
N GLN A 59 -9.31 -3.89 2.39
CA GLN A 59 -10.63 -3.38 1.99
C GLN A 59 -11.55 -3.13 3.19
N LEU A 60 -11.52 -3.97 4.22
CA LEU A 60 -12.34 -3.85 5.42
C LEU A 60 -11.67 -3.01 6.51
N SER A 61 -10.93 -1.99 6.12
CA SER A 61 -10.15 -1.15 7.01
C SER A 61 -10.84 0.16 7.37
N LEU A 62 -10.41 0.74 8.50
CA LEU A 62 -10.82 2.07 8.93
C LEU A 62 -10.45 3.15 7.89
N THR A 63 -9.32 3.02 7.18
CA THR A 63 -8.92 3.98 6.15
C THR A 63 -9.90 4.01 4.98
N ASN A 64 -10.46 2.87 4.60
CA ASN A 64 -11.51 2.83 3.57
C ASN A 64 -12.84 3.43 4.04
N TRP A 65 -13.16 3.30 5.32
CA TRP A 65 -14.24 4.05 5.92
C TRP A 65 -13.98 5.56 5.86
N GLN A 66 -12.81 6.02 6.29
CA GLN A 66 -12.41 7.42 6.23
C GLN A 66 -12.51 7.98 4.81
N LEU A 67 -12.15 7.18 3.79
CA LEU A 67 -12.29 7.56 2.38
C LEU A 67 -13.74 7.95 2.04
N GLY A 68 -14.71 7.08 2.32
CA GLY A 68 -16.12 7.36 2.04
C GLY A 68 -16.63 8.55 2.85
N GLY A 69 -16.35 8.54 4.16
CA GLY A 69 -16.78 9.61 5.06
C GLY A 69 -16.20 10.98 4.70
N SER A 70 -14.92 11.05 4.33
CA SER A 70 -14.26 12.32 3.98
C SER A 70 -14.77 12.91 2.68
N LEU A 71 -15.07 12.10 1.67
CA LEU A 71 -15.67 12.58 0.42
C LEU A 71 -17.07 13.17 0.65
N VAL A 72 -17.87 12.58 1.53
CA VAL A 72 -19.18 13.14 1.93
C VAL A 72 -18.99 14.40 2.77
N ALA A 73 -18.07 14.41 3.73
CA ALA A 73 -17.81 15.58 4.56
C ALA A 73 -17.22 16.76 3.79
N SER A 74 -16.48 16.50 2.70
CA SER A 74 -15.82 17.56 1.92
C SER A 74 -16.68 18.14 0.81
N SER A 75 -17.45 17.33 0.04
CA SER A 75 -18.09 17.89 -1.16
C SER A 75 -19.19 17.05 -1.82
N LEU A 76 -19.19 15.73 -1.71
CA LEU A 76 -20.10 14.87 -2.46
C LEU A 76 -21.26 14.38 -1.61
N SER A 77 -22.41 14.09 -2.23
CA SER A 77 -23.47 13.32 -1.58
C SER A 77 -23.08 11.84 -1.47
N VAL A 78 -23.81 11.08 -0.63
CA VAL A 78 -23.52 9.64 -0.44
C VAL A 78 -23.58 8.87 -1.77
N TRP A 79 -24.63 9.08 -2.59
CA TRP A 79 -24.75 8.36 -3.85
C TRP A 79 -23.65 8.75 -4.86
N GLN A 80 -23.25 10.03 -4.92
CA GLN A 80 -22.16 10.51 -5.79
C GLN A 80 -20.82 9.88 -5.37
N THR A 81 -20.57 9.86 -4.05
CA THR A 81 -19.39 9.19 -3.49
C THR A 81 -19.38 7.71 -3.84
N MET A 82 -20.50 7.01 -3.73
CA MET A 82 -20.57 5.58 -4.07
C MET A 82 -20.35 5.32 -5.56
N VAL A 83 -20.82 6.20 -6.45
CA VAL A 83 -20.49 6.12 -7.89
C VAL A 83 -18.97 6.23 -8.09
N ALA A 84 -18.33 7.24 -7.47
CA ALA A 84 -16.89 7.42 -7.54
C ALA A 84 -16.13 6.21 -6.97
N VAL A 85 -16.62 5.64 -5.85
CA VAL A 85 -16.04 4.43 -5.22
C VAL A 85 -16.10 3.25 -6.17
N VAL A 86 -17.26 2.89 -6.72
CA VAL A 86 -17.41 1.71 -7.59
C VAL A 86 -16.57 1.86 -8.86
N LEU A 87 -16.59 3.03 -9.50
CA LEU A 87 -15.79 3.29 -10.70
C LEU A 87 -14.28 3.27 -10.38
N GLY A 88 -13.85 3.94 -9.33
CA GLY A 88 -12.44 3.95 -8.90
C GLY A 88 -11.94 2.55 -8.53
N ARG A 89 -12.76 1.76 -7.82
CA ARG A 89 -12.44 0.37 -7.48
C ARG A 89 -12.35 -0.54 -8.70
N THR A 90 -13.21 -0.31 -9.68
CA THR A 90 -13.16 -1.07 -10.96
C THR A 90 -11.86 -0.77 -11.71
N ILE A 91 -11.48 0.50 -11.84
CA ILE A 91 -10.21 0.90 -12.44
C ILE A 91 -9.03 0.27 -11.67
N ALA A 92 -9.05 0.37 -10.34
CA ALA A 92 -8.02 -0.21 -9.50
C ALA A 92 -7.91 -1.73 -9.66
N ALA A 93 -9.02 -2.46 -9.74
CA ALA A 93 -9.04 -3.90 -9.96
C ALA A 93 -8.38 -4.29 -11.28
N ILE A 94 -8.70 -3.58 -12.37
CA ILE A 94 -8.10 -3.80 -13.69
C ILE A 94 -6.58 -3.59 -13.63
N VAL A 95 -6.14 -2.46 -13.07
CA VAL A 95 -4.71 -2.13 -12.93
C VAL A 95 -3.99 -3.14 -12.04
N ALA A 96 -4.59 -3.53 -10.92
CA ALA A 96 -4.06 -4.53 -9.99
C ALA A 96 -3.83 -5.88 -10.66
N ILE A 97 -4.82 -6.37 -11.43
CA ILE A 97 -4.73 -7.63 -12.16
C ILE A 97 -3.60 -7.56 -13.20
N LEU A 98 -3.55 -6.48 -14.00
CA LEU A 98 -2.55 -6.33 -15.06
C LEU A 98 -1.11 -6.28 -14.51
N ILE A 99 -0.89 -5.57 -13.41
CA ILE A 99 0.42 -5.50 -12.73
C ILE A 99 0.72 -6.81 -11.97
N GLY A 100 -0.30 -7.41 -11.37
CA GLY A 100 -0.17 -8.66 -10.63
C GLY A 100 0.30 -9.84 -11.49
N TYR A 101 0.00 -9.85 -12.78
CA TYR A 101 0.53 -10.88 -13.69
C TYR A 101 2.05 -10.92 -13.73
N ILE A 102 2.75 -9.79 -13.57
CA ILE A 102 4.22 -9.73 -13.54
C ILE A 102 4.76 -10.63 -12.42
N GLY A 103 4.25 -10.45 -11.20
CA GLY A 103 4.64 -11.26 -10.07
C GLY A 103 4.18 -12.71 -10.17
N ALA A 104 2.97 -12.95 -10.67
CA ALA A 104 2.38 -14.28 -10.76
C ALA A 104 3.01 -15.17 -11.84
N GLU A 105 3.64 -14.61 -12.87
CA GLU A 105 4.31 -15.35 -13.93
C GLU A 105 5.82 -15.47 -13.73
N TRP A 106 6.47 -14.40 -13.25
CA TRP A 106 7.92 -14.35 -13.11
C TRP A 106 8.41 -14.49 -11.67
N HIS A 107 7.50 -14.49 -10.70
CA HIS A 107 7.74 -14.70 -9.27
C HIS A 107 8.75 -13.73 -8.65
N ILE A 108 8.80 -12.50 -9.17
CA ILE A 108 9.64 -11.37 -8.74
C ILE A 108 8.79 -10.21 -8.24
N GLY A 109 9.39 -9.38 -7.38
CA GLY A 109 8.73 -8.19 -6.83
C GLY A 109 9.06 -6.91 -7.58
N PHE A 110 8.43 -5.82 -7.16
CA PHE A 110 8.55 -4.48 -7.75
C PHE A 110 10.00 -3.97 -7.86
N PRO A 111 10.86 -4.05 -6.82
CA PRO A 111 12.22 -3.52 -6.93
C PRO A 111 13.04 -4.23 -8.00
N VAL A 112 12.78 -5.51 -8.20
CA VAL A 112 13.49 -6.33 -9.20
C VAL A 112 12.96 -6.03 -10.60
N TYR A 113 11.61 -6.03 -10.79
CA TYR A 113 11.04 -5.72 -12.08
C TYR A 113 11.37 -4.29 -12.54
N SER A 114 11.46 -3.35 -11.62
CA SER A 114 11.86 -1.97 -11.92
C SER A 114 13.21 -1.88 -12.62
N ARG A 115 14.12 -2.84 -12.39
CA ARG A 115 15.42 -2.91 -13.09
C ARG A 115 15.26 -3.13 -14.60
N ALA A 116 14.22 -3.85 -15.02
CA ALA A 116 13.91 -4.05 -16.43
C ALA A 116 13.47 -2.75 -17.12
N ILE A 117 12.74 -1.89 -16.43
CA ILE A 117 12.19 -0.63 -16.98
C ILE A 117 13.21 0.50 -16.92
N TRP A 118 13.81 0.70 -15.73
CA TRP A 118 14.61 1.89 -15.41
C TRP A 118 16.12 1.67 -15.56
N GLY A 119 16.53 0.41 -15.75
CA GLY A 119 17.93 0.00 -15.65
C GLY A 119 18.33 -0.39 -14.23
N VAL A 120 19.44 -1.10 -14.09
CA VAL A 120 19.87 -1.69 -12.81
C VAL A 120 20.05 -0.63 -11.73
N PHE A 121 20.67 0.51 -12.04
CA PHE A 121 20.81 1.63 -11.13
C PHE A 121 19.61 2.57 -11.15
N GLY A 122 18.98 2.74 -12.31
CA GLY A 122 17.79 3.59 -12.44
C GLY A 122 16.61 3.13 -11.59
N ALA A 123 16.50 1.84 -11.28
CA ALA A 123 15.47 1.25 -10.43
C ALA A 123 15.48 1.76 -8.98
N PHE A 124 16.58 2.36 -8.52
CA PHE A 124 16.63 3.01 -7.20
C PHE A 124 15.63 4.17 -7.10
N PHE A 125 15.43 4.92 -8.19
CA PHE A 125 14.54 6.08 -8.21
C PHE A 125 13.07 5.72 -7.90
N PRO A 126 12.37 4.85 -8.68
CA PRO A 126 10.98 4.50 -8.39
C PRO A 126 10.83 3.81 -7.03
N THR A 127 11.81 3.02 -6.61
CA THR A 127 11.78 2.33 -5.31
C THR A 127 11.92 3.33 -4.15
N LEU A 128 12.82 4.31 -4.23
CA LEU A 128 12.95 5.36 -3.22
C LEU A 128 11.71 6.24 -3.12
N LEU A 129 11.10 6.60 -4.27
CA LEU A 129 9.86 7.37 -4.27
C LEU A 129 8.72 6.59 -3.60
N ARG A 130 8.59 5.29 -3.92
CA ARG A 130 7.60 4.42 -3.28
C ARG A 130 7.84 4.29 -1.77
N ILE A 131 9.09 4.11 -1.33
CA ILE A 131 9.46 4.10 0.09
C ILE A 131 9.00 5.39 0.76
N GLY A 132 9.29 6.55 0.17
CA GLY A 132 8.89 7.85 0.72
C GLY A 132 7.39 7.95 0.94
N LEU A 133 6.58 7.60 -0.06
CA LEU A 133 5.12 7.61 0.04
C LEU A 133 4.60 6.57 1.04
N THR A 134 5.21 5.38 1.07
CA THR A 134 4.82 4.33 2.02
C THR A 134 5.15 4.72 3.46
N VAL A 135 6.25 5.45 3.70
CA VAL A 135 6.59 5.99 5.03
C VAL A 135 5.57 7.05 5.46
N VAL A 136 5.10 7.91 4.54
CA VAL A 136 3.99 8.85 4.82
C VAL A 136 2.71 8.08 5.18
N GLY A 137 2.38 7.04 4.42
CA GLY A 137 1.26 6.14 4.73
C GLY A 137 1.40 5.49 6.10
N PHE A 138 2.60 4.99 6.43
CA PHE A 138 2.90 4.41 7.75
C PHE A 138 2.67 5.42 8.88
N ALA A 139 3.17 6.63 8.73
CA ALA A 139 3.01 7.72 9.70
C ALA A 139 1.54 8.04 9.93
N PHE A 140 0.78 8.27 8.86
CA PHE A 140 -0.64 8.54 8.87
C PHE A 140 -1.43 7.44 9.60
N GLN A 141 -1.20 6.18 9.24
CA GLN A 141 -1.92 5.06 9.84
C GLN A 141 -1.52 4.80 11.28
N SER A 142 -0.26 5.02 11.64
CA SER A 142 0.20 4.90 13.03
C SER A 142 -0.46 5.94 13.94
N TYR A 143 -0.65 7.17 13.45
CA TYR A 143 -1.32 8.22 14.20
C TYR A 143 -2.82 7.94 14.36
N THR A 144 -3.50 7.51 13.29
CA THR A 144 -4.90 7.07 13.37
C THR A 144 -5.07 5.94 14.39
N GLY A 145 -4.15 4.96 14.41
CA GLY A 145 -4.11 3.90 15.43
C GLY A 145 -3.90 4.46 16.84
N GLY A 146 -3.06 5.48 16.97
CA GLY A 146 -2.84 6.21 18.23
C GLY A 146 -4.09 6.91 18.74
N LEU A 147 -4.89 7.52 17.86
CA LEU A 147 -6.19 8.10 18.24
C LEU A 147 -7.16 7.04 18.76
N CYS A 148 -7.15 5.84 18.18
CA CYS A 148 -7.96 4.72 18.67
C CYS A 148 -7.49 4.27 20.07
N VAL A 149 -6.17 4.18 20.32
CA VAL A 149 -5.61 3.90 21.65
C VAL A 149 -5.99 4.99 22.64
N THR A 150 -5.95 6.26 22.24
CA THR A 150 -6.38 7.39 23.07
C THR A 150 -7.84 7.25 23.51
N ALA A 151 -8.73 6.82 22.62
CA ALA A 151 -10.14 6.57 22.95
C ALA A 151 -10.29 5.40 23.95
N ILE A 152 -9.52 4.31 23.80
CA ILE A 152 -9.51 3.19 24.75
C ILE A 152 -9.05 3.66 26.13
N LEU A 153 -7.92 4.36 26.21
CA LEU A 153 -7.38 4.84 27.49
C LEU A 153 -8.32 5.82 28.15
N SER A 154 -8.96 6.71 27.39
CA SER A 154 -9.96 7.65 27.90
C SER A 154 -11.20 6.94 28.43
N GLY A 155 -11.63 5.85 27.81
CA GLY A 155 -12.74 5.03 28.29
C GLY A 155 -12.41 4.24 29.57
N ILE A 156 -11.19 3.71 29.70
CA ILE A 156 -10.77 2.94 30.86
C ILE A 156 -10.43 3.84 32.05
N PHE A 157 -9.64 4.89 31.84
CA PHE A 157 -9.07 5.73 32.89
C PHE A 157 -9.66 7.14 32.87
N PRO A 158 -10.56 7.49 33.82
CA PRO A 158 -11.11 8.85 33.93
C PRO A 158 -10.04 9.93 34.14
N THR A 159 -8.93 9.59 34.79
CA THR A 159 -7.79 10.50 34.99
C THR A 159 -7.09 10.83 33.66
N PHE A 160 -6.97 9.85 32.78
CA PHE A 160 -6.43 10.08 31.44
C PHE A 160 -7.39 10.95 30.58
N PHE A 161 -8.69 10.69 30.63
CA PHE A 161 -9.69 11.51 29.94
C PHE A 161 -9.68 12.98 30.39
N ARG A 162 -9.46 13.24 31.69
CA ARG A 162 -9.41 14.58 32.28
C ARG A 162 -8.00 15.19 32.28
N MET A 163 -7.00 14.52 31.69
CA MET A 163 -5.63 15.03 31.64
C MET A 163 -5.58 16.36 30.89
N SER A 164 -4.95 17.36 31.50
CA SER A 164 -4.72 18.67 30.88
C SER A 164 -3.74 18.53 29.71
N ASN A 165 -4.03 19.21 28.62
CA ASN A 165 -3.07 19.32 27.52
C ASN A 165 -1.92 20.24 27.92
N THR A 166 -0.68 19.73 27.84
CA THR A 166 0.54 20.47 28.15
C THR A 166 1.22 21.05 26.91
N LEU A 167 0.71 20.72 25.71
CA LEU A 167 1.28 21.17 24.44
C LEU A 167 0.63 22.47 23.97
N PRO A 168 1.38 23.34 23.29
CA PRO A 168 0.83 24.57 22.71
C PRO A 168 -0.17 24.26 21.60
N ALA A 169 -1.16 25.13 21.40
CA ALA A 169 -2.17 24.98 20.34
C ALA A 169 -1.55 24.89 18.94
N SER A 170 -0.38 25.51 18.72
CA SER A 170 0.37 25.44 17.47
C SER A 170 0.94 24.05 17.15
N ALA A 171 0.95 23.13 18.10
CA ALA A 171 1.39 21.76 17.85
C ALA A 171 0.34 20.90 17.14
N HIS A 172 -0.92 21.35 17.05
CA HIS A 172 -2.07 20.65 16.43
C HIS A 172 -2.31 19.23 16.94
N VAL A 173 -1.76 18.91 18.13
CA VAL A 173 -1.85 17.59 18.76
C VAL A 173 -1.94 17.76 20.28
N THR A 174 -2.62 16.85 20.96
CA THR A 174 -2.71 16.86 22.42
C THR A 174 -1.75 15.85 23.07
N THR A 175 -1.42 16.08 24.34
CA THR A 175 -0.59 15.17 25.15
C THR A 175 -1.17 13.75 25.15
N GLN A 176 -2.49 13.62 25.29
CA GLN A 176 -3.19 12.33 25.24
C GLN A 176 -2.99 11.60 23.91
N GLN A 177 -3.08 12.33 22.79
CA GLN A 177 -2.91 11.78 21.44
C GLN A 177 -1.47 11.30 21.20
N ILE A 178 -0.46 12.04 21.68
CA ILE A 178 0.94 11.59 21.60
C ILE A 178 1.18 10.33 22.41
N ILE A 179 0.61 10.23 23.62
CA ILE A 179 0.72 9.02 24.45
C ILE A 179 0.08 7.83 23.71
N GLY A 180 -1.14 7.99 23.20
CA GLY A 180 -1.83 6.95 22.44
C GLY A 180 -1.03 6.52 21.20
N TRP A 181 -0.45 7.48 20.46
CA TRP A 181 0.39 7.21 19.30
C TRP A 181 1.68 6.46 19.66
N ALA A 182 2.36 6.84 20.74
CA ALA A 182 3.56 6.15 21.20
C ALA A 182 3.23 4.69 21.58
N ILE A 183 2.13 4.46 22.30
CA ILE A 183 1.68 3.11 22.67
C ILE A 183 1.34 2.28 21.43
N PHE A 184 0.65 2.84 20.44
CA PHE A 184 0.34 2.14 19.20
C PHE A 184 1.61 1.69 18.46
N ASN A 185 2.62 2.55 18.36
CA ASN A 185 3.90 2.19 17.74
C ASN A 185 4.62 1.07 18.52
N ILE A 186 4.59 1.08 19.86
CA ILE A 186 5.14 0.00 20.68
C ILE A 186 4.41 -1.33 20.40
N ILE A 187 3.07 -1.32 20.33
CA ILE A 187 2.26 -2.50 20.02
C ILE A 187 2.55 -3.02 18.58
N SER A 188 2.94 -2.15 17.66
CA SER A 188 3.26 -2.51 16.28
C SER A 188 4.56 -3.33 16.17
N ILE A 189 5.53 -3.15 17.08
CA ILE A 189 6.85 -3.81 17.05
C ILE A 189 6.76 -5.34 16.93
N PRO A 190 6.06 -6.07 17.82
CA PRO A 190 5.99 -7.54 17.75
C PRO A 190 5.23 -8.05 16.52
N VAL A 191 4.30 -7.26 15.97
CA VAL A 191 3.54 -7.66 14.79
C VAL A 191 4.41 -7.53 13.53
N LEU A 192 5.20 -6.45 13.41
CA LEU A 192 6.17 -6.24 12.31
C LEU A 192 7.30 -7.29 12.31
N TYR A 193 7.57 -7.96 13.43
CA TYR A 193 8.57 -9.03 13.49
C TYR A 193 8.17 -10.27 12.70
N ARG A 194 6.87 -10.50 12.49
CA ARG A 194 6.36 -11.68 11.78
C ARG A 194 6.65 -11.59 10.28
N ARG A 195 6.84 -12.74 9.64
CA ARG A 195 6.95 -12.82 8.18
C ARG A 195 5.56 -12.74 7.54
N PRO A 196 5.43 -12.16 6.32
CA PRO A 196 4.14 -12.06 5.63
C PRO A 196 3.42 -13.40 5.51
N GLU A 197 4.14 -14.48 5.15
CA GLU A 197 3.57 -15.81 4.94
C GLU A 197 2.96 -16.43 6.22
N ARG A 198 3.39 -15.99 7.41
CA ARG A 198 2.93 -16.50 8.72
C ARG A 198 1.94 -15.59 9.42
N SER A 199 1.56 -14.48 8.81
CA SER A 199 0.70 -13.46 9.44
C SER A 199 -0.78 -13.64 9.10
N GLU A 200 -1.14 -14.50 8.15
CA GLU A 200 -2.49 -14.65 7.59
C GLU A 200 -3.58 -14.80 8.67
N LYS A 201 -3.45 -15.80 9.57
CA LYS A 201 -4.46 -16.08 10.60
C LYS A 201 -4.64 -14.91 11.58
N LEU A 202 -3.54 -14.23 11.95
CA LEU A 202 -3.58 -13.06 12.81
C LEU A 202 -4.33 -11.91 12.13
N MET A 203 -4.03 -11.67 10.85
CA MET A 203 -4.67 -10.61 10.07
C MET A 203 -6.17 -10.86 9.88
N ILE A 204 -6.58 -12.11 9.64
CA ILE A 204 -8.00 -12.49 9.55
C ILE A 204 -8.72 -12.21 10.88
N GLY A 205 -8.14 -12.59 12.03
CA GLY A 205 -8.73 -12.31 13.34
C GLY A 205 -8.89 -10.81 13.61
N MET A 206 -7.85 -10.02 13.30
CA MET A 206 -7.89 -8.55 13.42
C MET A 206 -8.96 -7.94 12.51
N ASN A 207 -9.12 -8.49 11.31
CA ASN A 207 -10.09 -8.02 10.33
C ASN A 207 -11.54 -8.27 10.77
N ILE A 208 -11.83 -9.42 11.39
CA ILE A 208 -13.14 -9.72 11.96
C ILE A 208 -13.49 -8.73 13.08
N MET A 209 -12.54 -8.45 13.96
CA MET A 209 -12.74 -7.47 15.04
C MET A 209 -12.97 -6.06 14.49
N SER A 210 -12.19 -5.67 13.49
CA SER A 210 -12.34 -4.41 12.76
C SER A 210 -13.74 -4.26 12.16
N PHE A 211 -14.17 -5.27 11.39
CA PHE A 211 -15.48 -5.27 10.74
C PHE A 211 -16.63 -5.14 11.74
N ALA A 212 -16.58 -5.92 12.83
CA ALA A 212 -17.61 -5.87 13.88
C ALA A 212 -17.69 -4.48 14.54
N ALA A 213 -16.55 -3.85 14.83
CA ALA A 213 -16.52 -2.52 15.43
C ALA A 213 -17.05 -1.44 14.47
N LEU A 214 -16.62 -1.45 13.21
CA LEU A 214 -17.07 -0.49 12.21
C LEU A 214 -18.56 -0.67 11.90
N LEU A 215 -19.04 -1.90 11.75
CA LEU A 215 -20.46 -2.18 11.59
C LEU A 215 -21.27 -1.67 12.81
N GLY A 216 -20.77 -1.92 14.02
CA GLY A 216 -21.41 -1.43 15.24
C GLY A 216 -21.52 0.09 15.32
N ILE A 217 -20.46 0.82 14.95
CA ILE A 217 -20.46 2.29 14.88
C ILE A 217 -21.50 2.78 13.86
N MET A 218 -21.56 2.17 12.68
CA MET A 218 -22.53 2.53 11.65
C MET A 218 -23.98 2.30 12.13
N ILE A 219 -24.28 1.11 12.68
CA ILE A 219 -25.62 0.79 13.20
C ILE A 219 -26.03 1.76 14.29
N TRP A 220 -25.12 2.05 15.23
CA TRP A 220 -25.35 3.04 16.29
C TRP A 220 -25.69 4.42 15.70
N SER A 221 -24.92 4.89 14.73
CA SER A 221 -25.12 6.20 14.11
C SER A 221 -26.47 6.30 13.40
N LEU A 222 -26.82 5.31 12.59
CA LEU A 222 -28.10 5.25 11.87
C LEU A 222 -29.30 5.17 12.83
N SER A 223 -29.18 4.40 13.91
CA SER A 223 -30.21 4.28 14.94
C SER A 223 -30.47 5.61 15.65
N HIS A 224 -29.42 6.35 16.04
CA HIS A 224 -29.55 7.62 16.75
C HIS A 224 -29.98 8.77 15.83
N ALA A 225 -29.64 8.71 14.55
CA ALA A 225 -30.12 9.68 13.56
C ALA A 225 -31.57 9.38 13.08
N HIS A 226 -32.16 8.26 13.49
CA HIS A 226 -33.44 7.76 12.99
C HIS A 226 -33.49 7.65 11.46
N GLY A 227 -32.34 7.36 10.84
CA GLY A 227 -32.15 7.24 9.40
C GLY A 227 -30.73 7.54 8.97
N ALA A 228 -30.53 7.69 7.68
CA ALA A 228 -29.19 7.91 7.14
C ALA A 228 -28.85 9.40 6.87
N GLY A 229 -29.70 10.33 7.32
CA GLY A 229 -29.50 11.77 7.19
C GLY A 229 -29.69 12.31 5.76
N ASP A 230 -29.64 13.64 5.61
CA ASP A 230 -29.98 14.34 4.36
C ASP A 230 -28.86 14.25 3.30
N LEU A 231 -27.62 13.99 3.70
CA LEU A 231 -26.48 13.92 2.79
C LEU A 231 -26.54 12.69 1.85
N ILE A 232 -27.55 11.83 1.96
CA ILE A 232 -27.77 10.75 0.99
C ILE A 232 -27.93 11.31 -0.42
N HIS A 233 -28.69 12.37 -0.57
CA HIS A 233 -29.03 12.98 -1.86
C HIS A 233 -28.45 14.38 -2.05
N GLN A 234 -28.21 15.10 -0.96
CA GLN A 234 -27.71 16.47 -0.99
C GLN A 234 -26.21 16.49 -0.68
N PRO A 235 -25.37 17.21 -1.45
CA PRO A 235 -23.96 17.38 -1.12
C PRO A 235 -23.80 18.22 0.15
N SER A 236 -22.76 17.94 0.94
CA SER A 236 -22.45 18.68 2.18
C SER A 236 -22.04 20.13 1.91
N GLN A 237 -21.49 20.41 0.74
CA GLN A 237 -21.11 21.75 0.27
C GLN A 237 -21.66 21.99 -1.13
N LEU A 238 -22.26 23.17 -1.35
CA LEU A 238 -22.66 23.63 -2.68
C LEU A 238 -21.40 23.99 -3.47
N GLN A 239 -21.06 23.17 -4.46
CA GLN A 239 -20.01 23.48 -5.43
C GLN A 239 -20.53 24.58 -6.37
N THR A 240 -19.95 25.76 -6.26
CA THR A 240 -20.45 26.95 -6.92
C THR A 240 -20.05 27.11 -8.39
N SER A 241 -19.11 26.35 -8.91
CA SER A 241 -18.59 26.52 -10.29
C SER A 241 -18.19 25.26 -11.02
N ASP A 242 -17.92 24.17 -10.33
CA ASP A 242 -17.41 22.98 -10.99
C ASP A 242 -18.55 22.02 -11.36
N SER A 243 -18.47 21.46 -12.54
CA SER A 243 -19.43 20.45 -12.94
C SER A 243 -19.35 19.23 -12.02
N LEU A 244 -20.49 18.63 -11.70
CA LEU A 244 -20.59 17.39 -10.94
C LEU A 244 -19.62 16.31 -11.47
N GLY A 245 -19.37 16.32 -12.79
CA GLY A 245 -18.44 15.40 -13.43
C GLY A 245 -17.01 15.51 -12.87
N PHE A 246 -16.48 16.71 -12.69
CA PHE A 246 -15.13 16.89 -12.10
C PHE A 246 -15.10 16.54 -10.62
N GLY A 247 -16.16 16.79 -9.86
CA GLY A 247 -16.28 16.33 -8.47
C GLY A 247 -16.22 14.79 -8.35
N ILE A 248 -16.96 14.07 -9.20
CA ILE A 248 -16.91 12.60 -9.26
C ILE A 248 -15.53 12.12 -9.72
N MET A 249 -14.90 12.77 -10.70
CA MET A 249 -13.54 12.42 -11.15
C MET A 249 -12.48 12.65 -10.07
N GLN A 250 -12.59 13.72 -9.30
CA GLN A 250 -11.76 13.93 -8.11
C GLN A 250 -11.98 12.81 -7.08
N GLY A 251 -13.24 12.41 -6.86
CA GLY A 251 -13.58 11.27 -6.03
C GLY A 251 -12.93 9.98 -6.52
N ILE A 252 -12.98 9.68 -7.83
CA ILE A 252 -12.31 8.52 -8.45
C ILE A 252 -10.80 8.58 -8.21
N THR A 253 -10.16 9.74 -8.45
CA THR A 253 -8.72 9.93 -8.23
C THR A 253 -8.36 9.69 -6.75
N THR A 254 -9.18 10.17 -5.82
CA THR A 254 -8.99 9.94 -4.37
C THR A 254 -9.14 8.46 -4.02
N VAL A 255 -10.19 7.79 -4.53
CA VAL A 255 -10.43 6.36 -4.31
C VAL A 255 -9.25 5.52 -4.78
N VAL A 256 -8.74 5.76 -5.99
CA VAL A 256 -7.57 5.03 -6.50
C VAL A 256 -6.30 5.45 -5.76
N GLY A 257 -6.25 6.70 -5.27
CA GLY A 257 -5.16 7.22 -4.44
C GLY A 257 -4.90 6.39 -3.20
N THR A 258 -5.97 5.98 -2.50
CA THR A 258 -5.86 5.08 -1.34
C THR A 258 -5.19 3.75 -1.68
N LEU A 259 -5.28 3.30 -2.92
CA LEU A 259 -4.77 2.04 -3.42
C LEU A 259 -3.43 2.16 -4.16
N SER A 260 -2.96 3.36 -4.45
CA SER A 260 -1.87 3.61 -5.41
C SER A 260 -0.58 2.87 -5.05
N ILE A 261 -0.21 2.81 -3.76
CA ILE A 261 0.95 2.03 -3.28
C ILE A 261 0.65 0.54 -3.45
N ALA A 262 -0.52 0.09 -3.04
CA ALA A 262 -0.95 -1.31 -3.14
C ALA A 262 -0.99 -1.79 -4.61
N LEU A 263 -1.37 -0.92 -5.57
CA LEU A 263 -1.36 -1.26 -7.01
C LEU A 263 0.06 -1.56 -7.51
N THR A 264 1.05 -0.77 -7.13
CA THR A 264 2.44 -1.04 -7.50
C THR A 264 3.03 -2.24 -6.74
N SER A 265 2.52 -2.52 -5.54
CA SER A 265 2.93 -3.68 -4.73
C SER A 265 2.26 -5.00 -5.16
N GLN A 266 1.37 -5.00 -6.16
CA GLN A 266 0.68 -6.23 -6.59
C GLN A 266 1.64 -7.36 -6.94
N MET A 267 2.74 -7.06 -7.63
CA MET A 267 3.74 -8.07 -8.00
C MET A 267 4.52 -8.59 -6.79
N ASP A 268 4.64 -7.81 -5.70
CA ASP A 268 5.31 -8.25 -4.47
C ASP A 268 4.53 -9.35 -3.74
N PHE A 269 3.22 -9.39 -3.92
CA PHE A 269 2.33 -10.38 -3.32
C PHE A 269 1.89 -11.46 -4.31
N SER A 270 1.61 -11.11 -5.57
CA SER A 270 1.19 -12.08 -6.59
C SER A 270 2.28 -13.10 -6.93
N ARG A 271 3.57 -12.81 -6.62
CA ARG A 271 4.66 -13.79 -6.77
C ARG A 271 4.47 -15.06 -5.93
N PHE A 272 3.62 -15.02 -4.90
CA PHE A 272 3.26 -16.18 -4.09
C PHE A 272 2.13 -17.02 -4.70
N ALA A 273 1.52 -16.61 -5.81
CA ALA A 273 0.44 -17.31 -6.48
C ALA A 273 0.87 -18.72 -6.94
N ARG A 274 -0.01 -19.71 -6.76
CA ARG A 274 0.18 -21.06 -7.30
C ARG A 274 0.07 -21.08 -8.81
N LYS A 275 -0.90 -20.30 -9.34
CA LYS A 275 -1.16 -20.11 -10.76
C LYS A 275 -1.43 -18.63 -11.03
N PRO A 276 -1.06 -18.09 -12.20
CA PRO A 276 -1.33 -16.68 -12.53
C PRO A 276 -2.80 -16.29 -12.48
N SER A 277 -3.72 -17.23 -12.73
CA SER A 277 -5.18 -17.01 -12.66
C SER A 277 -5.72 -16.86 -11.24
N ASP A 278 -5.01 -17.38 -10.22
CA ASP A 278 -5.51 -17.36 -8.84
C ASP A 278 -5.70 -15.94 -8.29
N GLN A 279 -4.88 -14.99 -8.75
CA GLN A 279 -4.98 -13.59 -8.34
C GLN A 279 -6.15 -12.83 -9.01
N VAL A 280 -6.60 -13.26 -10.20
CA VAL A 280 -7.55 -12.50 -11.01
C VAL A 280 -8.90 -12.34 -10.32
N PHE A 281 -9.58 -13.46 -10.02
CA PHE A 281 -10.87 -13.41 -9.36
C PHE A 281 -10.76 -12.86 -7.94
N GLY A 282 -9.70 -13.23 -7.21
CA GLY A 282 -9.47 -12.75 -5.85
C GLY A 282 -9.37 -11.24 -5.77
N GLN A 283 -8.63 -10.62 -6.68
CA GLN A 283 -8.49 -9.16 -6.74
C GLN A 283 -9.77 -8.48 -7.24
N TRP A 284 -10.37 -8.99 -8.32
CA TRP A 284 -11.61 -8.43 -8.84
C TRP A 284 -12.70 -8.37 -7.77
N PHE A 285 -12.94 -9.48 -7.08
CA PHE A 285 -13.97 -9.58 -6.06
C PHE A 285 -13.68 -8.69 -4.85
N THR A 286 -12.44 -8.70 -4.36
CA THR A 286 -12.08 -7.92 -3.17
C THR A 286 -12.04 -6.42 -3.45
N PHE A 287 -11.51 -5.99 -4.58
CA PHE A 287 -11.40 -4.56 -4.87
C PHE A 287 -12.78 -3.94 -5.13
N ILE A 288 -13.64 -4.59 -5.91
CA ILE A 288 -14.94 -4.01 -6.30
C ILE A 288 -15.98 -4.27 -5.22
N ILE A 289 -16.23 -5.54 -4.86
CA ILE A 289 -17.34 -5.88 -3.98
C ILE A 289 -17.00 -5.57 -2.52
N ILE A 290 -15.96 -6.21 -1.98
CA ILE A 290 -15.59 -6.00 -0.57
C ILE A 290 -15.10 -4.56 -0.36
N GLY A 291 -14.36 -4.00 -1.32
CA GLY A 291 -13.83 -2.65 -1.27
C GLY A 291 -14.86 -1.52 -1.25
N SER A 292 -16.09 -1.80 -1.67
CA SER A 292 -17.19 -0.81 -1.61
C SER A 292 -17.92 -0.79 -0.26
N ILE A 293 -17.75 -1.80 0.58
CA ILE A 293 -18.50 -1.94 1.85
C ILE A 293 -18.09 -0.86 2.86
N MET A 294 -16.79 -0.73 3.13
CA MET A 294 -16.34 0.22 4.16
C MET A 294 -16.55 1.69 3.78
N PRO A 295 -16.30 2.13 2.52
CA PRO A 295 -16.69 3.47 2.10
C PRO A 295 -18.19 3.74 2.26
N LEU A 296 -19.06 2.76 1.96
CA LEU A 296 -20.50 2.90 2.20
C LEU A 296 -20.81 3.15 3.68
N PHE A 297 -20.19 2.35 4.58
CA PHE A 297 -20.36 2.56 6.03
C PHE A 297 -19.91 3.96 6.45
N GLY A 298 -18.77 4.42 5.93
CA GLY A 298 -18.26 5.77 6.18
C GLY A 298 -19.20 6.86 5.68
N CYS A 299 -19.73 6.73 4.47
CA CYS A 299 -20.69 7.66 3.88
C CYS A 299 -21.97 7.78 4.72
N LEU A 300 -22.57 6.64 5.04
CA LEU A 300 -23.81 6.57 5.81
C LEU A 300 -23.62 7.16 7.21
N THR A 301 -22.49 6.84 7.85
CA THR A 301 -22.17 7.35 9.20
C THR A 301 -21.92 8.86 9.17
N SER A 302 -21.16 9.37 8.20
CA SER A 302 -20.93 10.82 8.09
C SER A 302 -22.24 11.59 7.86
N SER A 303 -23.14 11.05 7.04
CA SER A 303 -24.47 11.62 6.84
C SER A 303 -25.32 11.59 8.11
N ALA A 304 -25.32 10.46 8.84
CA ALA A 304 -26.06 10.32 10.09
C ALA A 304 -25.49 11.23 11.20
N THR A 305 -24.16 11.35 11.31
CA THR A 305 -23.53 12.21 12.32
C THR A 305 -23.76 13.69 12.04
N GLN A 306 -23.91 14.10 10.78
CA GLN A 306 -24.36 15.45 10.44
C GLN A 306 -25.74 15.76 11.08
N ALA A 307 -26.67 14.82 11.04
CA ALA A 307 -28.00 15.00 11.66
C ALA A 307 -27.92 15.00 13.20
N ILE A 308 -27.02 14.20 13.81
CA ILE A 308 -26.89 14.07 15.29
C ILE A 308 -26.11 15.24 15.88
N TYR A 309 -25.03 15.64 15.23
CA TYR A 309 -24.02 16.56 15.78
C TYR A 309 -23.96 17.92 15.08
N GLY A 310 -24.63 18.07 13.91
CA GLY A 310 -24.47 19.24 13.05
C GLY A 310 -23.18 19.24 12.23
N GLU A 311 -22.38 18.19 12.34
CA GLU A 311 -21.10 18.02 11.65
C GLU A 311 -20.96 16.59 11.10
N ALA A 312 -20.48 16.46 9.85
CA ALA A 312 -20.23 15.16 9.22
C ALA A 312 -18.91 14.57 9.76
N LEU A 313 -19.00 13.70 10.75
CA LEU A 313 -17.82 13.06 11.35
C LEU A 313 -17.35 11.91 10.45
N TRP A 314 -16.29 12.17 9.71
CA TRP A 314 -15.70 11.21 8.76
C TRP A 314 -14.68 10.26 9.39
N ASN A 315 -14.12 10.61 10.56
CA ASN A 315 -13.06 9.86 11.23
C ASN A 315 -13.62 9.11 12.46
N PRO A 316 -13.68 7.76 12.47
CA PRO A 316 -14.24 6.97 13.57
C PRO A 316 -13.66 7.27 14.96
N PRO A 317 -12.35 7.44 15.18
CA PRO A 317 -11.83 7.85 16.50
C PRO A 317 -12.44 9.14 17.03
N THR A 318 -12.82 10.09 16.17
CA THR A 318 -13.51 11.32 16.56
C THR A 318 -14.91 11.02 17.06
N ILE A 319 -15.61 10.05 16.46
CA ILE A 319 -16.94 9.61 16.93
C ILE A 319 -16.84 9.04 18.34
N LEU A 320 -15.83 8.21 18.62
CA LEU A 320 -15.60 7.68 19.96
C LEU A 320 -15.29 8.77 20.99
N ALA A 321 -14.51 9.78 20.58
CA ALA A 321 -14.23 10.93 21.44
C ALA A 321 -15.51 11.73 21.73
N MET A 322 -16.39 11.93 20.73
CA MET A 322 -17.69 12.61 20.92
C MET A 322 -18.61 11.83 21.87
N TRP A 323 -18.62 10.49 21.83
CA TRP A 323 -19.38 9.71 22.82
C TRP A 323 -18.94 10.01 24.25
N LEU A 324 -17.62 10.01 24.50
CA LEU A 324 -17.05 10.27 25.81
C LEU A 324 -17.24 11.74 26.27
N GLN A 325 -17.23 12.69 25.33
CA GLN A 325 -17.41 14.11 25.65
C GLN A 325 -18.86 14.47 25.98
N ARG A 326 -19.83 13.88 25.27
CA ARG A 326 -21.25 14.14 25.52
C ARG A 326 -21.79 13.49 26.77
N ASP A 327 -21.40 12.23 27.01
CA ASP A 327 -21.87 11.45 28.13
C ASP A 327 -20.77 10.48 28.60
N TYR A 328 -20.15 10.81 29.72
CA TYR A 328 -19.08 9.96 30.29
C TYR A 328 -19.67 8.85 31.18
N SER A 329 -20.76 8.23 30.74
CA SER A 329 -21.41 7.10 31.40
C SER A 329 -20.60 5.81 31.24
N SER A 330 -20.91 4.81 32.08
CA SER A 330 -20.29 3.47 31.96
C SER A 330 -20.57 2.83 30.57
N THR A 331 -21.75 3.10 29.99
CA THR A 331 -22.13 2.61 28.66
C THR A 331 -21.27 3.23 27.57
N SER A 332 -21.13 4.55 27.54
CA SER A 332 -20.33 5.28 26.54
C SER A 332 -18.83 4.91 26.66
N ARG A 333 -18.33 4.74 27.89
CA ARG A 333 -16.96 4.28 28.16
C ARG A 333 -16.74 2.87 27.63
N ALA A 334 -17.64 1.93 27.92
CA ALA A 334 -17.55 0.56 27.42
C ALA A 334 -17.60 0.53 25.87
N ALA A 335 -18.54 1.27 25.27
CA ALA A 335 -18.66 1.38 23.82
C ALA A 335 -17.36 1.89 23.17
N ALA A 336 -16.77 2.97 23.73
CA ALA A 336 -15.51 3.53 23.23
C ALA A 336 -14.34 2.54 23.36
N VAL A 337 -14.26 1.76 24.44
CA VAL A 337 -13.22 0.76 24.65
C VAL A 337 -13.36 -0.39 23.65
N PHE A 338 -14.53 -1.01 23.53
CA PHE A 338 -14.72 -2.16 22.64
C PHE A 338 -14.60 -1.77 21.16
N ALA A 339 -15.20 -0.66 20.75
CA ALA A 339 -15.02 -0.13 19.39
C ALA A 339 -13.55 0.25 19.14
N GLY A 340 -12.90 0.92 20.10
CA GLY A 340 -11.50 1.28 20.02
C GLY A 340 -10.57 0.08 19.81
N ILE A 341 -10.78 -1.05 20.50
CA ILE A 341 -10.01 -2.30 20.30
C ILE A 341 -10.15 -2.79 18.86
N GLY A 342 -11.37 -2.80 18.30
CA GLY A 342 -11.59 -3.17 16.89
C GLY A 342 -10.90 -2.23 15.93
N LEU A 343 -10.93 -0.92 16.19
CA LEU A 343 -10.26 0.08 15.36
C LEU A 343 -8.73 0.00 15.45
N VAL A 344 -8.15 -0.26 16.64
CA VAL A 344 -6.71 -0.52 16.79
C VAL A 344 -6.31 -1.76 16.00
N SER A 345 -7.12 -2.82 16.06
CA SER A 345 -6.88 -4.05 15.28
C SER A 345 -6.88 -3.76 13.78
N SER A 346 -7.81 -2.93 13.30
CA SER A 346 -7.87 -2.48 11.91
C SER A 346 -6.59 -1.79 11.48
N GLN A 347 -6.17 -0.77 12.23
CA GLN A 347 -4.98 0.02 11.89
C GLN A 347 -3.69 -0.78 12.01
N LEU A 348 -3.60 -1.67 12.99
CA LEU A 348 -2.43 -2.52 13.17
C LEU A 348 -2.29 -3.50 12.00
N ALA A 349 -3.37 -4.18 11.60
CA ALA A 349 -3.36 -5.10 10.48
C ALA A 349 -3.00 -4.39 9.17
N LEU A 350 -3.66 -3.27 8.88
CA LEU A 350 -3.45 -2.50 7.66
C LEU A 350 -2.04 -1.92 7.59
N ASN A 351 -1.57 -1.27 8.67
CA ASN A 351 -0.26 -0.62 8.68
C ASN A 351 0.90 -1.61 8.51
N VAL A 352 0.76 -2.82 9.05
CA VAL A 352 1.76 -3.89 8.88
C VAL A 352 1.76 -4.41 7.44
N VAL A 353 0.57 -4.69 6.87
CA VAL A 353 0.44 -5.30 5.54
C VAL A 353 0.80 -4.30 4.44
N ASP A 354 0.22 -3.11 4.48
CA ASP A 354 0.33 -2.11 3.41
C ASP A 354 1.66 -1.36 3.47
N ASN A 355 2.02 -0.86 4.65
CA ASN A 355 3.19 0.01 4.79
C ASN A 355 4.42 -0.76 5.30
N GLY A 356 4.28 -1.55 6.36
CA GLY A 356 5.40 -2.24 6.99
C GLY A 356 6.11 -3.21 6.03
N TYR A 357 5.37 -4.15 5.47
CA TYR A 357 5.94 -5.13 4.54
C TYR A 357 6.39 -4.51 3.22
N SER A 358 5.65 -3.53 2.70
CA SER A 358 6.03 -2.84 1.45
C SER A 358 7.37 -2.10 1.58
N VAL A 359 7.55 -1.29 2.65
CA VAL A 359 8.85 -0.66 2.94
C VAL A 359 9.95 -1.71 3.17
N GLY A 360 9.60 -2.81 3.87
CA GLY A 360 10.53 -3.90 4.12
C GLY A 360 11.04 -4.55 2.83
N MET A 361 10.15 -4.84 1.88
CA MET A 361 10.48 -5.41 0.58
C MET A 361 11.28 -4.44 -0.28
N ASP A 362 10.91 -3.16 -0.29
CA ASP A 362 11.60 -2.12 -1.06
C ASP A 362 13.02 -1.89 -0.56
N LEU A 363 13.22 -1.72 0.74
CA LEU A 363 14.54 -1.55 1.34
C LEU A 363 15.41 -2.80 1.18
N SER A 364 14.81 -4.01 1.25
CA SER A 364 15.49 -5.25 0.94
C SER A 364 15.92 -5.31 -0.53
N GLY A 365 15.14 -4.74 -1.44
CA GLY A 365 15.46 -4.61 -2.86
C GLY A 365 16.56 -3.59 -3.16
N LEU A 366 16.64 -2.49 -2.38
CA LEU A 366 17.67 -1.46 -2.53
C LEU A 366 19.00 -1.86 -1.91
N LEU A 367 18.97 -2.48 -0.73
CA LEU A 367 20.15 -2.80 0.07
C LEU A 367 20.18 -4.30 0.46
N PRO A 368 20.19 -5.22 -0.53
CA PRO A 368 20.02 -6.67 -0.28
C PRO A 368 21.08 -7.26 0.65
N LYS A 369 22.27 -6.68 0.68
CA LYS A 369 23.39 -7.15 1.51
C LYS A 369 23.20 -6.87 3.01
N TYR A 370 22.42 -5.83 3.35
CA TYR A 370 22.31 -5.31 4.73
C TYR A 370 20.91 -5.40 5.30
N ILE A 371 19.88 -5.27 4.45
CA ILE A 371 18.49 -5.15 4.86
C ILE A 371 17.71 -6.35 4.34
N ASN A 372 17.04 -7.06 5.27
CA ASN A 372 15.97 -7.99 4.98
C ASN A 372 14.61 -7.34 5.29
N ILE A 373 13.50 -7.99 4.93
CA ILE A 373 12.15 -7.45 5.14
C ILE A 373 11.93 -6.98 6.58
N ARG A 374 12.36 -7.75 7.61
CA ARG A 374 12.18 -7.37 9.02
C ARG A 374 12.91 -6.09 9.40
N ARG A 375 14.19 -6.00 9.03
CA ARG A 375 14.99 -4.78 9.29
C ARG A 375 14.38 -3.58 8.57
N GLY A 376 13.92 -3.78 7.34
CA GLY A 376 13.23 -2.76 6.56
C GLY A 376 11.94 -2.28 7.21
N CYS A 377 11.11 -3.18 7.76
CA CYS A 377 9.90 -2.81 8.50
C CYS A 377 10.20 -1.89 9.70
N TYR A 378 11.26 -2.18 10.46
CA TYR A 378 11.65 -1.33 11.60
C TYR A 378 12.23 0.03 11.16
N VAL A 379 12.97 0.07 10.06
CA VAL A 379 13.40 1.35 9.47
C VAL A 379 12.18 2.17 9.05
N GLY A 380 11.16 1.54 8.42
CA GLY A 380 9.90 2.20 8.08
C GLY A 380 9.16 2.75 9.30
N LEU A 381 9.09 1.98 10.41
CA LEU A 381 8.51 2.43 11.67
C LEU A 381 9.23 3.69 12.19
N ILE A 382 10.56 3.67 12.27
CA ILE A 382 11.36 4.80 12.78
C ILE A 382 11.17 6.03 11.90
N LEU A 383 11.24 5.89 10.58
CA LEU A 383 11.03 6.98 9.64
C LEU A 383 9.60 7.54 9.73
N GLY A 384 8.59 6.66 9.84
CA GLY A 384 7.19 7.07 10.03
C GLY A 384 6.97 7.86 11.32
N MET A 385 7.65 7.48 12.41
CA MET A 385 7.59 8.24 13.66
C MET A 385 8.20 9.64 13.55
N ALA A 386 9.18 9.84 12.66
CA ALA A 386 9.86 11.13 12.49
C ALA A 386 9.04 12.17 11.69
N LEU A 387 7.91 11.78 11.04
CA LEU A 387 7.16 12.63 10.10
C LEU A 387 6.07 13.51 10.73
N CYS A 388 5.89 13.53 12.06
CA CYS A 388 4.86 14.34 12.72
C CYS A 388 3.46 14.21 12.06
N PRO A 389 2.83 13.03 12.09
CA PRO A 389 1.68 12.69 11.22
C PRO A 389 0.36 13.39 11.56
N TRP A 390 0.25 14.11 12.66
CA TRP A 390 -0.99 14.78 13.10
C TRP A 390 -1.46 15.87 12.14
N GLU A 391 -0.55 16.52 11.42
CA GLU A 391 -0.88 17.53 10.41
C GLU A 391 -1.64 16.92 9.21
N LEU A 392 -1.39 15.64 8.89
CA LEU A 392 -2.02 14.96 7.75
C LEU A 392 -3.52 14.66 7.96
N LEU A 393 -3.99 14.72 9.18
CA LEU A 393 -5.37 14.41 9.60
C LEU A 393 -6.14 15.64 10.12
N ALA A 394 -5.66 16.84 9.86
CA ALA A 394 -6.24 18.07 10.40
C ALA A 394 -7.68 18.30 9.93
N SER A 395 -8.04 17.91 8.69
CA SER A 395 -9.39 18.02 8.14
C SER A 395 -9.70 16.96 7.08
N ALA A 396 -10.99 16.80 6.73
CA ALA A 396 -11.41 15.92 5.64
C ALA A 396 -10.79 16.33 4.30
N THR A 397 -10.73 17.63 4.02
CA THR A 397 -10.11 18.16 2.78
C THR A 397 -8.62 17.91 2.74
N THR A 398 -7.88 18.10 3.84
CA THR A 398 -6.45 17.75 3.93
C THR A 398 -6.23 16.28 3.68
N PHE A 399 -7.04 15.42 4.30
CA PHE A 399 -6.98 13.97 4.08
C PHE A 399 -7.17 13.60 2.60
N VAL A 400 -8.22 14.14 1.95
CA VAL A 400 -8.49 13.90 0.52
C VAL A 400 -7.32 14.38 -0.34
N SER A 401 -6.75 15.56 -0.06
CA SER A 401 -5.60 16.09 -0.81
C SER A 401 -4.35 15.22 -0.67
N VAL A 402 -4.03 14.75 0.54
CA VAL A 402 -2.89 13.86 0.80
C VAL A 402 -3.06 12.53 0.05
N ILE A 403 -4.23 11.91 0.15
CA ILE A 403 -4.50 10.64 -0.53
C ILE A 403 -4.50 10.81 -2.05
N SER A 404 -5.08 11.88 -2.58
CA SER A 404 -5.06 12.16 -4.02
C SER A 404 -3.64 12.36 -4.55
N SER A 405 -2.72 12.92 -3.74
CA SER A 405 -1.33 13.09 -4.14
C SER A 405 -0.62 11.76 -4.43
N PHE A 406 -0.96 10.69 -3.70
CA PHE A 406 -0.42 9.37 -3.97
C PHE A 406 -0.77 8.88 -5.38
N SER A 407 -1.99 9.19 -5.86
CA SER A 407 -2.39 8.92 -7.25
C SER A 407 -1.47 9.58 -8.26
N ILE A 408 -1.15 10.86 -8.07
CA ILE A 408 -0.37 11.65 -9.03
C ILE A 408 1.00 11.01 -9.28
N PHE A 409 1.68 10.63 -8.20
CA PHE A 409 3.04 10.08 -8.30
C PHE A 409 3.08 8.61 -8.69
N MET A 410 2.06 7.82 -8.30
CA MET A 410 2.04 6.36 -8.53
C MET A 410 1.32 5.96 -9.82
N ALA A 411 0.34 6.73 -10.31
CA ALA A 411 -0.35 6.40 -11.55
C ALA A 411 0.58 6.24 -12.76
N PRO A 412 1.57 7.13 -12.97
CA PRO A 412 2.53 6.96 -14.05
C PRO A 412 3.34 5.66 -13.96
N PHE A 413 3.72 5.23 -12.77
CA PHE A 413 4.39 3.93 -12.61
C PHE A 413 3.48 2.79 -13.04
N CYS A 414 2.21 2.80 -12.65
CA CYS A 414 1.25 1.78 -13.09
C CYS A 414 1.16 1.72 -14.62
N GLY A 415 1.04 2.87 -15.29
CA GLY A 415 0.99 2.96 -16.75
C GLY A 415 2.25 2.44 -17.44
N ILE A 416 3.42 2.80 -16.92
CA ILE A 416 4.71 2.34 -17.42
C ILE A 416 4.88 0.82 -17.24
N HIS A 417 4.52 0.26 -16.07
CA HIS A 417 4.61 -1.18 -15.80
C HIS A 417 3.70 -1.98 -16.73
N ILE A 418 2.45 -1.54 -16.91
CA ILE A 418 1.51 -2.17 -17.85
C ILE A 418 2.05 -2.10 -19.28
N SER A 419 2.51 -0.92 -19.72
CA SER A 419 3.06 -0.74 -21.05
C SER A 419 4.29 -1.63 -21.29
N ASP A 420 5.25 -1.63 -20.37
CA ASP A 420 6.48 -2.42 -20.51
C ASP A 420 6.18 -3.91 -20.63
N TYR A 421 5.36 -4.43 -19.69
CA TYR A 421 5.10 -5.86 -19.62
C TYR A 421 4.25 -6.40 -20.78
N TRP A 422 3.11 -5.73 -21.05
CA TRP A 422 2.13 -6.22 -22.00
C TRP A 422 2.43 -5.82 -23.45
N PHE A 423 2.90 -4.59 -23.69
CA PHE A 423 3.03 -4.05 -25.05
C PHE A 423 4.45 -4.09 -25.59
N ILE A 424 5.47 -3.88 -24.74
CA ILE A 424 6.86 -3.84 -25.17
C ILE A 424 7.51 -5.22 -25.07
N ARG A 425 7.55 -5.81 -23.87
CA ARG A 425 8.20 -7.11 -23.64
C ARG A 425 7.32 -8.31 -23.96
N GLN A 426 6.03 -8.11 -24.16
CA GLN A 426 5.09 -9.19 -24.48
C GLN A 426 5.20 -10.36 -23.49
N ARG A 427 5.26 -10.03 -22.18
CA ARG A 427 5.34 -10.98 -21.07
C ARG A 427 6.63 -11.83 -21.04
N ARG A 428 7.73 -11.38 -21.64
CA ARG A 428 9.01 -12.09 -21.68
C ARG A 428 10.08 -11.33 -20.92
N LEU A 429 10.80 -12.02 -20.03
CA LEU A 429 11.86 -11.45 -19.19
C LEU A 429 13.07 -12.37 -19.17
N LYS A 430 14.26 -11.80 -19.13
CA LYS A 430 15.51 -12.49 -18.87
C LYS A 430 15.89 -12.30 -17.42
N LEU A 431 15.55 -13.26 -16.55
CA LEU A 431 15.70 -13.14 -15.10
C LEU A 431 17.14 -12.95 -14.66
N SER A 432 18.09 -13.68 -15.29
CA SER A 432 19.50 -13.64 -14.93
C SER A 432 20.06 -12.21 -14.96
N ASP A 433 19.70 -11.42 -15.97
CA ASP A 433 20.21 -10.07 -16.18
C ASP A 433 19.61 -9.03 -15.21
N LEU A 434 18.56 -9.38 -14.46
CA LEU A 434 18.00 -8.51 -13.41
C LEU A 434 18.83 -8.50 -12.11
N TYR A 435 19.70 -9.50 -11.92
CA TYR A 435 20.43 -9.69 -10.66
C TYR A 435 21.93 -9.41 -10.75
N HIS A 436 22.36 -8.68 -11.76
CA HIS A 436 23.75 -8.21 -11.87
C HIS A 436 23.84 -6.90 -12.67
N ALA A 437 24.89 -6.12 -12.42
CA ALA A 437 25.17 -4.87 -13.13
C ALA A 437 26.34 -5.05 -14.12
N ARG A 438 26.26 -6.08 -15.00
CA ARG A 438 27.28 -6.30 -16.03
C ARG A 438 26.97 -5.45 -17.25
N PRO A 439 27.97 -4.78 -17.87
CA PRO A 439 27.77 -3.96 -19.08
C PRO A 439 27.17 -4.71 -20.27
N LYS A 440 27.32 -6.04 -20.32
CA LYS A 440 26.74 -6.91 -21.36
C LYS A 440 25.30 -7.34 -21.07
N GLY A 441 24.76 -7.08 -19.86
CA GLY A 441 23.38 -7.40 -19.51
C GLY A 441 22.39 -6.49 -20.24
N ILE A 442 21.26 -7.05 -20.70
CA ILE A 442 20.27 -6.29 -21.48
C ILE A 442 19.62 -5.14 -20.71
N TYR A 443 19.59 -5.21 -19.36
CA TYR A 443 19.03 -4.17 -18.49
C TYR A 443 20.08 -3.15 -17.99
N PHE A 444 21.33 -3.25 -18.45
CA PHE A 444 22.36 -2.27 -18.09
C PHE A 444 22.18 -0.95 -18.85
N TYR A 445 21.58 -1.00 -20.04
CA TYR A 445 21.30 0.19 -20.89
C TYR A 445 22.47 1.16 -20.98
N THR A 446 22.25 2.45 -20.70
CA THR A 446 23.28 3.48 -20.68
C THR A 446 23.81 3.65 -19.25
N MET A 447 24.96 3.02 -18.94
CA MET A 447 25.60 3.08 -17.61
C MET A 447 24.65 2.70 -16.44
N GLY A 448 23.74 1.76 -16.67
CA GLY A 448 22.78 1.30 -15.64
C GLY A 448 21.47 2.10 -15.57
N PHE A 449 21.27 3.07 -16.45
CA PHE A 449 20.07 3.90 -16.49
C PHE A 449 19.34 3.80 -17.83
N ASN A 450 18.01 3.82 -17.79
CA ASN A 450 17.15 3.84 -18.97
C ASN A 450 16.28 5.10 -18.99
N TRP A 451 16.59 6.05 -19.85
CA TRP A 451 15.85 7.29 -20.00
C TRP A 451 14.41 7.11 -20.49
N ARG A 452 14.11 5.97 -21.14
CA ARG A 452 12.78 5.66 -21.70
C ARG A 452 11.70 5.54 -20.64
N GLY A 453 12.05 5.28 -19.38
CA GLY A 453 11.13 5.32 -18.26
C GLY A 453 10.91 6.73 -17.71
N VAL A 454 11.95 7.58 -17.74
CA VAL A 454 11.92 8.91 -17.10
C VAL A 454 10.94 9.85 -17.81
N LEU A 455 11.01 9.95 -19.13
CA LEU A 455 10.15 10.85 -19.90
C LEU A 455 8.65 10.55 -19.72
N PRO A 456 8.18 9.30 -19.87
CA PRO A 456 6.77 8.98 -19.61
C PRO A 456 6.31 9.30 -18.19
N TRP A 457 7.18 9.07 -17.20
CA TRP A 457 6.87 9.40 -15.82
C TRP A 457 6.69 10.91 -15.64
N LEU A 458 7.60 11.75 -16.16
CA LEU A 458 7.48 13.20 -16.12
C LEU A 458 6.20 13.70 -16.78
N VAL A 459 5.86 13.20 -17.96
CA VAL A 459 4.62 13.57 -18.67
C VAL A 459 3.39 13.16 -17.89
N GLY A 460 3.45 12.07 -17.13
CA GLY A 460 2.32 11.58 -16.34
C GLY A 460 2.00 12.40 -15.10
N TRP A 461 2.94 13.13 -14.49
CA TRP A 461 2.67 13.84 -13.24
C TRP A 461 2.96 15.34 -13.26
N VAL A 462 3.96 15.83 -14.04
CA VAL A 462 4.33 17.25 -14.03
C VAL A 462 3.17 18.18 -14.41
N PRO A 463 2.32 17.86 -15.41
CA PRO A 463 1.16 18.71 -15.74
C PRO A 463 0.12 18.78 -14.62
N LEU A 464 0.12 17.84 -13.66
CA LEU A 464 -0.80 17.82 -12.52
C LEU A 464 -0.33 18.70 -11.36
N LEU A 465 0.94 19.13 -11.35
CA LEU A 465 1.54 19.91 -10.26
C LEU A 465 0.80 21.19 -9.92
N PRO A 466 0.38 22.04 -10.87
CA PRO A 466 -0.29 23.30 -10.52
C PRO A 466 -1.57 23.06 -9.71
N GLY A 467 -2.45 22.16 -10.16
CA GLY A 467 -3.67 21.81 -9.43
C GLY A 467 -3.38 21.12 -8.09
N PHE A 468 -2.34 20.30 -8.01
CA PHE A 468 -1.88 19.71 -6.76
C PHE A 468 -1.41 20.78 -5.76
N MET A 469 -0.62 21.74 -6.19
CA MET A 469 -0.18 22.84 -5.31
C MET A 469 -1.34 23.68 -4.80
N HIS A 470 -2.34 23.95 -5.65
CA HIS A 470 -3.58 24.63 -5.27
C HIS A 470 -4.36 23.82 -4.22
N SER A 471 -4.48 22.51 -4.39
CA SER A 471 -5.20 21.64 -3.43
C SER A 471 -4.56 21.60 -2.03
N ILE A 472 -3.23 21.82 -1.94
CA ILE A 472 -2.53 21.91 -0.65
C ILE A 472 -2.63 23.32 -0.08
N ASN A 473 -2.47 24.34 -0.91
CA ASN A 473 -2.52 25.74 -0.49
C ASN A 473 -3.42 26.55 -1.44
N PRO A 474 -4.69 26.79 -1.06
CA PRO A 474 -5.65 27.55 -1.87
C PRO A 474 -5.24 29.01 -2.16
N ALA A 475 -4.22 29.56 -1.47
CA ALA A 475 -3.68 30.86 -1.78
C ALA A 475 -2.91 30.90 -3.13
N ILE A 476 -2.46 29.75 -3.62
CA ILE A 476 -1.81 29.60 -4.92
C ILE A 476 -2.89 29.59 -6.01
N LYS A 477 -3.00 30.70 -6.74
CA LYS A 477 -3.98 30.82 -7.84
C LYS A 477 -3.50 30.06 -9.06
N VAL A 478 -4.35 29.19 -9.58
CA VAL A 478 -4.12 28.41 -10.81
C VAL A 478 -5.29 28.60 -11.77
N SER A 479 -5.13 28.16 -13.00
CA SER A 479 -6.24 28.16 -13.97
C SER A 479 -7.25 27.04 -13.64
N VAL A 480 -8.51 27.25 -13.94
CA VAL A 480 -9.58 26.24 -13.82
C VAL A 480 -9.21 24.94 -14.55
N GLY A 481 -8.55 25.07 -15.72
CA GLY A 481 -8.06 23.89 -16.46
C GLY A 481 -7.03 23.06 -15.69
N ALA A 482 -6.19 23.69 -14.85
CA ALA A 482 -5.23 22.96 -14.01
C ALA A 482 -5.92 22.17 -12.89
N ASP A 483 -6.96 22.76 -12.27
CA ASP A 483 -7.77 22.07 -11.27
C ASP A 483 -8.56 20.91 -11.88
N HIS A 484 -9.15 21.11 -13.05
CA HIS A 484 -9.83 20.05 -13.80
C HIS A 484 -8.87 18.92 -14.19
N LEU A 485 -7.64 19.25 -14.63
CA LEU A 485 -6.64 18.24 -14.95
C LEU A 485 -6.22 17.46 -13.70
N TYR A 486 -6.08 18.14 -12.56
CA TYR A 486 -5.78 17.51 -11.27
C TYR A 486 -6.90 16.57 -10.81
N ALA A 487 -8.17 16.92 -11.03
CA ALA A 487 -9.30 16.04 -10.74
C ALA A 487 -9.22 14.73 -11.54
N LEU A 488 -8.65 14.75 -12.76
CA LEU A 488 -8.38 13.60 -13.61
C LEU A 488 -7.05 12.88 -13.25
N GLY A 489 -6.41 13.20 -12.13
CA GLY A 489 -5.02 12.87 -11.82
C GLY A 489 -4.63 11.42 -12.06
N PHE A 490 -5.40 10.43 -11.56
CA PHE A 490 -5.07 9.03 -11.79
C PHE A 490 -5.29 8.57 -13.24
N PRO A 491 -6.46 8.76 -13.87
CA PRO A 491 -6.65 8.39 -15.28
C PRO A 491 -5.64 9.05 -16.22
N TYR A 492 -5.38 10.35 -16.02
CA TYR A 492 -4.40 11.07 -16.82
C TYR A 492 -2.99 10.48 -16.64
N GLY A 493 -2.51 10.35 -15.40
CA GLY A 493 -1.17 9.83 -15.12
C GLY A 493 -0.97 8.41 -15.67
N LEU A 494 -1.96 7.53 -15.51
CA LEU A 494 -1.94 6.17 -16.03
C LEU A 494 -1.86 6.13 -17.56
N LEU A 495 -2.82 6.78 -18.23
CA LEU A 495 -2.98 6.66 -19.69
C LEU A 495 -1.89 7.42 -20.45
N SER A 496 -1.54 8.65 -20.03
CA SER A 496 -0.51 9.44 -20.68
C SER A 496 0.86 8.77 -20.57
N SER A 497 1.23 8.29 -19.37
CA SER A 497 2.51 7.59 -19.19
C SER A 497 2.56 6.27 -19.96
N MET A 498 1.47 5.50 -19.99
CA MET A 498 1.36 4.26 -20.76
C MET A 498 1.52 4.52 -22.26
N ALA A 499 0.84 5.53 -22.79
CA ALA A 499 0.90 5.91 -24.22
C ALA A 499 2.30 6.38 -24.61
N ILE A 500 2.88 7.31 -23.85
CA ILE A 500 4.22 7.86 -24.12
C ILE A 500 5.29 6.78 -23.96
N HIS A 501 5.20 5.92 -22.93
CA HIS A 501 6.14 4.81 -22.76
C HIS A 501 6.09 3.84 -23.93
N THR A 502 4.89 3.49 -24.40
CA THR A 502 4.71 2.63 -25.58
C THR A 502 5.29 3.28 -26.83
N LEU A 503 5.01 4.56 -27.05
CA LEU A 503 5.52 5.30 -28.21
C LEU A 503 7.05 5.38 -28.20
N VAL A 504 7.64 5.81 -27.09
CA VAL A 504 9.09 5.96 -26.95
C VAL A 504 9.82 4.64 -27.19
N ASN A 505 9.33 3.54 -26.60
CA ASN A 505 9.97 2.23 -26.77
C ASN A 505 9.74 1.61 -28.17
N LYS A 506 8.69 1.98 -28.88
CA LYS A 506 8.51 1.60 -30.30
C LYS A 506 9.42 2.40 -31.23
N CYS A 507 9.60 3.71 -30.99
CA CYS A 507 10.51 4.56 -31.76
C CYS A 507 11.99 4.26 -31.46
N PHE A 508 12.30 3.92 -30.23
CA PHE A 508 13.66 3.63 -29.75
C PHE A 508 13.67 2.29 -28.99
N PRO A 509 13.65 1.16 -29.68
CA PRO A 509 13.55 -0.15 -29.03
C PRO A 509 14.69 -0.40 -28.03
N PRO A 510 14.41 -0.90 -26.82
CA PRO A 510 15.45 -1.30 -25.90
C PRO A 510 16.13 -2.61 -26.37
N PRO A 511 17.37 -2.88 -25.95
CA PRO A 511 18.05 -4.12 -26.29
C PRO A 511 17.36 -5.34 -25.67
N GLY A 512 17.46 -6.51 -26.32
CA GLY A 512 17.04 -7.79 -25.78
C GLY A 512 15.52 -7.95 -25.56
N ILE A 513 14.68 -7.23 -26.33
CA ILE A 513 13.23 -7.43 -26.27
C ILE A 513 12.88 -8.88 -26.62
N GLY A 514 12.13 -9.54 -25.75
CA GLY A 514 11.69 -10.92 -25.98
C GLY A 514 12.74 -11.99 -25.65
N GLU A 515 13.94 -11.61 -25.21
CA GLU A 515 14.93 -12.57 -24.70
C GLU A 515 14.46 -13.20 -23.38
N ILE A 516 14.72 -14.50 -23.26
CA ILE A 516 14.47 -15.30 -22.06
C ILE A 516 15.76 -16.09 -21.77
N ASP A 517 16.00 -16.42 -20.50
CA ASP A 517 17.11 -17.31 -20.12
C ASP A 517 16.92 -18.69 -20.75
N ARG A 518 18.03 -19.32 -21.17
CA ARG A 518 18.01 -20.69 -21.70
C ARG A 518 17.76 -21.71 -20.62
N ASP A 519 18.33 -21.47 -19.42
CA ASP A 519 18.31 -22.40 -18.30
C ASP A 519 17.65 -21.74 -17.09
N ASP A 520 16.94 -22.50 -16.26
CA ASP A 520 16.31 -22.00 -15.01
C ASP A 520 17.35 -21.86 -13.90
N THR A 521 18.17 -20.81 -13.99
CA THR A 521 19.29 -20.53 -13.07
C THR A 521 18.87 -20.43 -11.59
N TYR A 522 17.60 -20.08 -11.31
CA TYR A 522 17.13 -19.82 -9.95
C TYR A 522 16.16 -20.89 -9.41
N GLY A 523 15.89 -21.95 -10.18
CA GLY A 523 14.88 -22.96 -9.82
C GLY A 523 13.48 -22.35 -9.72
N THR A 524 13.19 -21.37 -10.58
CA THR A 524 11.97 -20.55 -10.52
C THR A 524 10.76 -21.31 -11.05
N PHE A 525 10.89 -22.05 -12.12
CA PHE A 525 9.75 -22.56 -12.89
C PHE A 525 9.40 -24.00 -12.52
N THR A 526 8.12 -24.35 -12.62
CA THR A 526 7.68 -25.73 -12.70
C THR A 526 8.05 -26.32 -14.07
N VAL A 527 8.02 -27.64 -14.22
CA VAL A 527 8.29 -28.28 -15.53
C VAL A 527 7.35 -27.78 -16.62
N GLU A 528 6.07 -27.60 -16.29
CA GLU A 528 5.07 -27.08 -17.22
C GLU A 528 5.32 -25.63 -17.62
N GLU A 529 5.72 -24.78 -16.67
CA GLU A 529 6.05 -23.37 -16.91
C GLU A 529 7.31 -23.25 -17.76
N ALA A 530 8.36 -24.01 -17.41
CA ALA A 530 9.61 -24.04 -18.17
C ALA A 530 9.38 -24.49 -19.63
N ALA A 531 8.59 -25.53 -19.83
CA ALA A 531 8.23 -26.02 -21.16
C ALA A 531 7.47 -24.98 -21.98
N LYS A 532 6.53 -24.24 -21.38
CA LYS A 532 5.79 -23.15 -22.05
C LYS A 532 6.68 -21.97 -22.43
N LEU A 533 7.69 -21.69 -21.61
CA LEU A 533 8.64 -20.59 -21.85
C LEU A 533 9.79 -21.00 -22.76
N GLY A 534 10.03 -22.31 -22.96
CA GLY A 534 11.18 -22.84 -23.68
C GLY A 534 12.49 -22.76 -22.89
N VAL A 535 12.41 -22.84 -21.55
CA VAL A 535 13.54 -22.80 -20.62
C VAL A 535 13.94 -24.24 -20.25
N ASN A 536 15.24 -24.56 -20.28
CA ASN A 536 15.73 -25.86 -19.84
C ASN A 536 15.69 -25.96 -18.31
N LYS A 537 15.15 -27.06 -17.81
CA LYS A 537 15.19 -27.39 -16.38
C LYS A 537 15.94 -28.71 -16.18
N ASP A 538 16.96 -28.72 -15.29
CA ASP A 538 17.70 -29.93 -14.96
C ASP A 538 16.79 -30.95 -14.27
N SER A 539 16.75 -32.18 -14.81
CA SER A 539 15.91 -33.29 -14.31
C SER A 539 16.28 -33.78 -12.89
N THR A 540 17.47 -33.44 -12.40
CA THR A 540 17.94 -33.77 -11.04
C THR A 540 17.24 -33.02 -9.91
N GLU A 541 16.66 -31.84 -10.18
CA GLU A 541 15.87 -31.10 -9.17
C GLU A 541 14.44 -31.64 -9.03
N GLU A 542 13.93 -32.34 -10.03
CA GLU A 542 12.58 -32.92 -10.01
C GLU A 542 12.41 -34.01 -8.96
N ASP A 543 13.43 -34.81 -8.73
CA ASP A 543 13.41 -35.86 -7.72
C ASP A 543 13.53 -35.31 -6.29
N SER A 544 14.27 -34.22 -6.09
CA SER A 544 14.35 -33.52 -4.79
C SER A 544 13.05 -32.81 -4.42
N ASP A 545 12.35 -32.21 -5.37
CA ASP A 545 11.07 -31.52 -5.14
C ASP A 545 9.91 -32.51 -4.92
N ARG A 546 9.95 -33.68 -5.57
CA ARG A 546 9.02 -34.80 -5.32
C ARG A 546 9.24 -35.45 -3.94
N SER A 547 10.48 -35.59 -3.49
CA SER A 547 10.79 -36.11 -2.16
C SER A 547 10.34 -35.16 -1.05
N LEU A 548 10.57 -33.85 -1.20
CA LEU A 548 10.11 -32.81 -0.25
C LEU A 548 8.58 -32.70 -0.19
N ARG A 549 7.88 -32.90 -1.30
CA ARG A 549 6.40 -32.94 -1.32
C ARG A 549 5.84 -34.21 -0.68
N ARG A 550 6.54 -35.35 -0.78
CA ARG A 550 6.16 -36.57 -0.06
C ARG A 550 6.34 -36.42 1.45
N GLU A 551 7.52 -35.93 1.89
CA GLU A 551 7.75 -35.65 3.31
C GLU A 551 6.74 -34.65 3.90
N SER A 552 6.41 -33.59 3.16
CA SER A 552 5.42 -32.60 3.61
C SER A 552 4.00 -33.18 3.71
N ARG A 553 3.64 -34.15 2.88
CA ARG A 553 2.34 -34.87 2.98
C ARG A 553 2.33 -35.84 4.13
N GLU A 554 3.40 -36.62 4.32
CA GLU A 554 3.51 -37.55 5.44
C GLU A 554 3.51 -36.87 6.80
N VAL A 555 4.14 -35.67 6.90
CA VAL A 555 4.09 -34.85 8.12
C VAL A 555 2.71 -34.22 8.36
N LEU A 556 1.91 -33.99 7.33
CA LEU A 556 0.52 -33.54 7.45
C LEU A 556 -0.44 -34.68 7.82
N GLU A 557 -0.23 -35.87 7.29
CA GLU A 557 -1.04 -37.06 7.58
C GLU A 557 -0.75 -37.66 8.97
N THR A 558 0.46 -37.44 9.52
CA THR A 558 0.81 -37.87 10.90
C THR A 558 0.36 -36.87 11.97
N LYS A 559 -0.24 -35.74 11.61
CA LYS A 559 -0.76 -34.71 12.55
C LYS A 559 -2.28 -34.55 12.52
N VAL A 560 -2.99 -35.44 11.84
CA VAL A 560 -4.43 -35.67 11.96
C VAL A 560 -4.61 -36.97 12.78
#